data_6f98a5d92dd23b7e8506afe382f1421e
#
_entry.id   6f98a5d92dd23b7e8506afe382f1421e
#
_cell.length_a   1.000
_cell.length_b   1.000
_cell.length_c   1.000
_cell.angle_alpha   90.00
_cell.angle_beta   90.00
_cell.angle_gamma   90.00
#
_symmetry.space_group_name_H-M   'P 1'
#
loop_
_entity.id
_entity.type
_entity.pdbx_description
1 polymer ?
#
loop_
_entity_poly.entity_id
_entity_poly.type
_entity_poly.pdbx_seq_one_letter_code
_entity_poly.pdbx_strand_id
1 'polypeptide(L)'
;MEYCGLARVYDMLMSNVEYDSWSSFIIKHCGVRPGRRIIDAACGTGSISVRLAAAGAAVIGMDQSEEMLEVAADKARKNGRRIMFACENMVNIGTYGAADAVCCVCDGVNYLDGIKKVKSFFQGVFDILKKGGSFCFDISSSYKLKEIIAGNLFFEDYDELTYFWQNSYDAQKNSVNMELCFFVRDKNGRYERFDERHTQFIYRQDEIVSVLRKVGFSDIRCFDCYTEEPVRENTERITFVCVK
;
A
#
# COMPACT_ATOMS: atom_id res chain seq x y z
N MET A 1 -17.64 -5.08 -5.56
CA MET A 1 -16.69 -3.97 -5.83
C MET A 1 -16.08 -3.61 -4.48
N GLU A 2 -14.78 -3.72 -4.36
CA GLU A 2 -14.05 -3.31 -3.18
C GLU A 2 -13.79 -1.80 -3.26
N TYR A 3 -13.95 -1.06 -2.14
CA TYR A 3 -13.66 0.37 -1.97
C TYR A 3 -14.72 1.40 -2.41
N CYS A 4 -15.92 1.03 -2.85
CA CYS A 4 -16.93 1.97 -3.38
C CYS A 4 -17.38 3.06 -2.37
N GLY A 5 -17.39 2.76 -1.06
CA GLY A 5 -17.69 3.71 0.02
C GLY A 5 -16.46 4.18 0.77
N LEU A 6 -15.45 3.29 0.86
CA LEU A 6 -14.25 3.49 1.65
C LEU A 6 -13.41 4.68 1.19
N ALA A 7 -13.32 4.93 -0.12
CA ALA A 7 -12.50 6.01 -0.66
C ALA A 7 -12.82 7.39 -0.05
N ARG A 8 -14.10 7.65 0.27
CA ARG A 8 -14.55 8.92 0.86
C ARG A 8 -14.04 9.16 2.28
N VAL A 9 -13.86 8.08 3.05
CA VAL A 9 -13.46 8.13 4.47
C VAL A 9 -12.03 7.65 4.69
N TYR A 10 -11.38 7.13 3.66
CA TYR A 10 -10.06 6.50 3.75
C TYR A 10 -9.01 7.41 4.37
N ASP A 11 -8.93 8.66 3.92
CA ASP A 11 -7.95 9.60 4.46
C ASP A 11 -8.18 9.94 5.95
N MET A 12 -9.43 9.90 6.41
CA MET A 12 -9.78 10.07 7.82
C MET A 12 -9.32 8.83 8.62
N LEU A 13 -9.61 7.64 8.14
CA LEU A 13 -9.18 6.38 8.78
C LEU A 13 -7.65 6.27 8.88
N MET A 14 -6.96 6.80 7.87
CA MET A 14 -5.50 6.76 7.75
C MET A 14 -4.82 8.02 8.33
N SER A 15 -5.54 8.84 9.10
CA SER A 15 -5.01 10.10 9.66
C SER A 15 -3.82 9.90 10.61
N ASN A 16 -3.73 8.72 11.25
CA ASN A 16 -2.63 8.35 12.14
C ASN A 16 -1.38 7.83 11.41
N VAL A 17 -1.44 7.66 10.07
CA VAL A 17 -0.29 7.21 9.29
C VAL A 17 0.66 8.36 9.04
N GLU A 18 1.91 8.17 9.41
CA GLU A 18 2.96 9.17 9.26
C GLU A 18 3.51 9.21 7.82
N TYR A 19 2.65 9.57 6.86
CA TYR A 19 3.01 9.61 5.43
C TYR A 19 4.23 10.48 5.13
N ASP A 20 4.50 11.51 5.92
CA ASP A 20 5.67 12.39 5.73
C ASP A 20 6.97 11.66 6.05
N SER A 21 7.00 10.90 7.16
CA SER A 21 8.13 10.03 7.52
C SER A 21 8.33 8.93 6.49
N TRP A 22 7.26 8.25 6.09
CA TRP A 22 7.30 7.18 5.10
C TRP A 22 7.78 7.65 3.73
N SER A 23 7.27 8.79 3.27
CA SER A 23 7.73 9.37 2.00
C SER A 23 9.19 9.80 2.06
N SER A 24 9.66 10.36 3.19
CA SER A 24 11.06 10.73 3.39
C SER A 24 11.98 9.51 3.33
N PHE A 25 11.58 8.39 3.94
CA PHE A 25 12.28 7.11 3.83
C PHE A 25 12.36 6.62 2.37
N ILE A 26 11.23 6.63 1.65
CA ILE A 26 11.17 6.22 0.24
C ILE A 26 12.06 7.14 -0.62
N ILE A 27 11.99 8.45 -0.43
CA ILE A 27 12.80 9.44 -1.15
C ILE A 27 14.29 9.13 -0.97
N LYS A 28 14.72 8.87 0.26
CA LYS A 28 16.11 8.54 0.60
C LYS A 28 16.56 7.24 -0.06
N HIS A 29 15.82 6.15 0.16
CA HIS A 29 16.23 4.80 -0.25
C HIS A 29 16.03 4.51 -1.73
N CYS A 30 15.05 5.15 -2.38
CA CYS A 30 14.80 5.04 -3.81
C CYS A 30 15.46 6.15 -4.63
N GLY A 31 16.19 7.08 -4.00
CA GLY A 31 16.87 8.17 -4.67
C GLY A 31 15.91 9.06 -5.47
N VAL A 32 14.73 9.33 -4.93
CA VAL A 32 13.71 10.17 -5.56
C VAL A 32 14.24 11.61 -5.68
N ARG A 33 14.18 12.18 -6.88
CA ARG A 33 14.63 13.54 -7.18
C ARG A 33 14.03 14.01 -8.51
N PRO A 34 14.14 15.30 -8.86
CA PRO A 34 13.66 15.83 -10.14
C PRO A 34 14.15 15.00 -11.34
N GLY A 35 13.21 14.71 -12.25
CA GLY A 35 13.47 13.94 -13.47
C GLY A 35 13.44 12.41 -13.32
N ARG A 36 13.36 11.87 -12.09
CA ARG A 36 13.18 10.43 -11.89
C ARG A 36 11.72 10.04 -12.11
N ARG A 37 11.50 8.91 -12.79
CA ARG A 37 10.19 8.34 -13.02
C ARG A 37 9.91 7.27 -11.96
N ILE A 38 8.86 7.49 -11.18
CA ILE A 38 8.45 6.62 -10.07
C ILE A 38 7.05 6.07 -10.36
N ILE A 39 6.86 4.78 -10.09
CA ILE A 39 5.52 4.18 -10.11
C ILE A 39 5.13 3.87 -8.67
N ASP A 40 3.97 4.36 -8.26
CA ASP A 40 3.34 4.09 -6.98
C ASP A 40 2.22 3.07 -7.22
N ALA A 41 2.52 1.80 -6.95
CA ALA A 41 1.62 0.68 -7.18
C ALA A 41 0.69 0.49 -5.98
N ALA A 42 -0.60 0.26 -6.22
CA ALA A 42 -1.66 0.27 -5.21
C ALA A 42 -1.66 1.60 -4.44
N CYS A 43 -1.69 2.72 -5.17
CA CYS A 43 -1.50 4.06 -4.60
C CYS A 43 -2.68 4.56 -3.75
N GLY A 44 -3.84 3.88 -3.79
CA GLY A 44 -5.05 4.28 -3.10
C GLY A 44 -5.43 5.73 -3.41
N THR A 45 -5.65 6.54 -2.37
CA THR A 45 -5.98 7.97 -2.47
C THR A 45 -4.77 8.86 -2.80
N GLY A 46 -3.61 8.29 -3.16
CA GLY A 46 -2.45 9.02 -3.67
C GLY A 46 -1.65 9.80 -2.64
N SER A 47 -1.76 9.50 -1.36
CA SER A 47 -1.06 10.24 -0.29
C SER A 47 0.46 10.20 -0.43
N ILE A 48 1.04 9.05 -0.83
CA ILE A 48 2.47 8.92 -1.15
C ILE A 48 2.77 9.54 -2.51
N SER A 49 1.96 9.28 -3.53
CA SER A 49 2.13 9.81 -4.88
C SER A 49 2.33 11.33 -4.89
N VAL A 50 1.50 12.08 -4.15
CA VAL A 50 1.57 13.55 -4.06
C VAL A 50 2.89 14.01 -3.43
N ARG A 51 3.39 13.30 -2.40
CA ARG A 51 4.65 13.61 -1.72
C ARG A 51 5.86 13.34 -2.60
N LEU A 52 5.86 12.24 -3.33
CA LEU A 52 6.92 11.93 -4.29
C LEU A 52 6.96 12.94 -5.46
N ALA A 53 5.78 13.37 -5.94
CA ALA A 53 5.67 14.42 -6.93
C ALA A 53 6.11 15.80 -6.37
N ALA A 54 5.91 16.05 -5.07
CA ALA A 54 6.41 17.24 -4.39
C ALA A 54 7.95 17.27 -4.33
N ALA A 55 8.60 16.10 -4.24
CA ALA A 55 10.06 15.95 -4.35
C ALA A 55 10.59 16.07 -5.79
N GLY A 56 9.71 16.35 -6.76
CA GLY A 56 10.06 16.61 -8.17
C GLY A 56 10.07 15.38 -9.07
N ALA A 57 9.66 14.21 -8.60
CA ALA A 57 9.57 13.04 -9.44
C ALA A 57 8.42 13.12 -10.45
N ALA A 58 8.59 12.46 -11.60
CA ALA A 58 7.50 12.15 -12.52
C ALA A 58 6.79 10.87 -12.00
N VAL A 59 5.63 11.06 -11.37
CA VAL A 59 4.91 9.97 -10.69
C VAL A 59 3.79 9.42 -11.57
N ILE A 60 3.66 8.10 -11.58
CA ILE A 60 2.47 7.38 -12.04
C ILE A 60 1.92 6.64 -10.84
N GLY A 61 0.69 6.98 -10.41
CA GLY A 61 -0.08 6.22 -9.44
C GLY A 61 -0.94 5.18 -10.15
N MET A 62 -0.94 3.95 -9.66
CA MET A 62 -1.85 2.92 -10.15
C MET A 62 -2.61 2.27 -9.01
N ASP A 63 -3.90 2.06 -9.20
CA ASP A 63 -4.76 1.34 -8.28
C ASP A 63 -5.87 0.64 -9.06
N GLN A 64 -6.46 -0.40 -8.50
CA GLN A 64 -7.59 -1.10 -9.15
C GLN A 64 -8.94 -0.45 -8.88
N SER A 65 -9.04 0.48 -7.91
CA SER A 65 -10.27 1.20 -7.57
C SER A 65 -10.31 2.56 -8.26
N GLU A 66 -11.30 2.75 -9.13
CA GLU A 66 -11.57 4.04 -9.77
C GLU A 66 -11.89 5.12 -8.73
N GLU A 67 -12.65 4.79 -7.69
CA GLU A 67 -13.05 5.71 -6.63
C GLU A 67 -11.85 6.21 -5.83
N MET A 68 -10.88 5.34 -5.54
CA MET A 68 -9.62 5.73 -4.91
C MET A 68 -8.84 6.70 -5.81
N LEU A 69 -8.80 6.41 -7.11
CA LEU A 69 -8.09 7.25 -8.07
C LEU A 69 -8.77 8.60 -8.30
N GLU A 70 -10.09 8.70 -8.20
CA GLU A 70 -10.80 9.98 -8.22
C GLU A 70 -10.36 10.88 -7.04
N VAL A 71 -10.30 10.32 -5.83
CA VAL A 71 -9.78 11.02 -4.64
C VAL A 71 -8.32 11.40 -4.83
N ALA A 72 -7.50 10.50 -5.38
CA ALA A 72 -6.08 10.75 -5.64
C ALA A 72 -5.87 11.89 -6.65
N ALA A 73 -6.65 11.91 -7.74
CA ALA A 73 -6.59 12.97 -8.75
C ALA A 73 -6.98 14.33 -8.17
N ASP A 74 -8.04 14.37 -7.36
CA ASP A 74 -8.45 15.58 -6.65
C ASP A 74 -7.39 16.06 -5.66
N LYS A 75 -6.80 15.15 -4.90
CA LYS A 75 -5.71 15.46 -3.97
C LYS A 75 -4.49 16.02 -4.70
N ALA A 76 -4.09 15.42 -5.82
CA ALA A 76 -2.99 15.90 -6.65
C ALA A 76 -3.27 17.31 -7.17
N ARG A 77 -4.48 17.56 -7.69
CA ARG A 77 -4.91 18.88 -8.19
C ARG A 77 -4.88 19.95 -7.10
N LYS A 78 -5.43 19.66 -5.92
CA LYS A 78 -5.43 20.58 -4.76
C LYS A 78 -4.02 20.95 -4.31
N ASN A 79 -3.07 20.03 -4.47
CA ASN A 79 -1.66 20.24 -4.13
C ASN A 79 -0.82 20.80 -5.31
N GLY A 80 -1.44 21.16 -6.45
CA GLY A 80 -0.75 21.66 -7.61
C GLY A 80 0.23 20.68 -8.26
N ARG A 81 -0.04 19.36 -8.15
CA ARG A 81 0.83 18.31 -8.69
C ARG A 81 0.21 17.67 -9.93
N ARG A 82 1.07 17.40 -10.93
CA ARG A 82 0.69 16.66 -12.12
C ARG A 82 1.13 15.21 -11.93
N ILE A 83 0.17 14.33 -11.76
CA ILE A 83 0.37 12.88 -11.57
C ILE A 83 -0.51 12.18 -12.58
N MET A 84 0.00 11.18 -13.26
CA MET A 84 -0.79 10.28 -14.08
C MET A 84 -1.36 9.19 -13.15
N PHE A 85 -2.67 9.00 -13.17
CA PHE A 85 -3.31 7.90 -12.48
C PHE A 85 -3.86 6.89 -13.48
N ALA A 86 -3.75 5.62 -13.16
CA ALA A 86 -4.17 4.51 -14.02
C ALA A 86 -4.94 3.46 -13.21
N CYS A 87 -6.17 3.17 -13.65
CA CYS A 87 -6.97 2.10 -13.07
C CYS A 87 -6.48 0.74 -13.60
N GLU A 88 -5.68 0.03 -12.80
CA GLU A 88 -5.06 -1.22 -13.22
C GLU A 88 -4.66 -2.05 -12.00
N ASN A 89 -4.69 -3.37 -12.16
CA ASN A 89 -4.19 -4.29 -11.15
C ASN A 89 -2.65 -4.28 -11.13
N MET A 90 -2.04 -4.22 -9.94
CA MET A 90 -0.59 -4.15 -9.79
C MET A 90 0.16 -5.32 -10.41
N VAL A 91 -0.45 -6.50 -10.59
CA VAL A 91 0.20 -7.63 -11.26
C VAL A 91 0.50 -7.37 -12.75
N ASN A 92 -0.17 -6.38 -13.36
CA ASN A 92 0.01 -5.97 -14.74
C ASN A 92 1.02 -4.81 -14.90
N ILE A 93 1.76 -4.46 -13.84
CA ILE A 93 2.69 -3.33 -13.82
C ILE A 93 3.73 -3.37 -14.95
N GLY A 94 4.05 -4.53 -15.47
CA GLY A 94 5.01 -4.73 -16.55
C GLY A 94 4.73 -3.93 -17.84
N THR A 95 3.52 -3.41 -18.02
CA THR A 95 3.12 -2.64 -19.22
C THR A 95 3.51 -1.16 -19.16
N TYR A 96 3.94 -0.63 -17.99
CA TYR A 96 4.15 0.80 -17.77
C TYR A 96 5.51 1.34 -18.22
N GLY A 97 6.38 0.49 -18.78
CA GLY A 97 7.69 0.89 -19.30
C GLY A 97 8.68 1.29 -18.20
N ALA A 98 9.89 1.69 -18.62
CA ALA A 98 11.03 1.86 -17.73
C ALA A 98 10.80 2.87 -16.59
N ALA A 99 11.05 2.45 -15.34
CA ALA A 99 10.97 3.27 -14.13
C ALA A 99 12.34 3.32 -13.42
N ASP A 100 12.59 4.42 -12.71
CA ASP A 100 13.78 4.56 -11.88
C ASP A 100 13.56 3.96 -10.50
N ALA A 101 12.31 3.98 -10.01
CA ALA A 101 11.90 3.27 -8.81
C ALA A 101 10.42 2.88 -8.87
N VAL A 102 10.05 1.89 -8.07
CA VAL A 102 8.67 1.50 -7.81
C VAL A 102 8.46 1.50 -6.29
N CYS A 103 7.32 1.96 -5.83
CA CYS A 103 6.87 1.74 -4.45
C CYS A 103 5.50 1.07 -4.42
N CYS A 104 5.21 0.35 -3.33
CA CYS A 104 3.91 -0.25 -3.04
C CYS A 104 3.71 -0.20 -1.53
N VAL A 105 2.95 0.78 -1.06
CA VAL A 105 2.88 1.19 0.34
C VAL A 105 1.54 0.80 0.95
N CYS A 106 1.47 0.74 2.27
CA CYS A 106 0.26 0.34 3.00
C CYS A 106 -0.20 -1.07 2.68
N ASP A 107 0.71 -2.05 2.86
CA ASP A 107 0.42 -3.49 2.80
C ASP A 107 -0.29 -3.96 1.52
N GLY A 108 -0.15 -3.22 0.41
CA GLY A 108 -0.71 -3.62 -0.89
C GLY A 108 -0.34 -5.03 -1.32
N VAL A 109 0.88 -5.50 -0.96
CA VAL A 109 1.34 -6.86 -1.25
C VAL A 109 0.51 -7.93 -0.52
N ASN A 110 -0.04 -7.63 0.66
CA ASN A 110 -0.87 -8.58 1.41
C ASN A 110 -2.23 -8.86 0.73
N TYR A 111 -2.65 -8.05 -0.24
CA TYR A 111 -3.86 -8.30 -1.03
C TYR A 111 -3.64 -9.27 -2.20
N LEU A 112 -2.41 -9.66 -2.49
CA LEU A 112 -2.11 -10.62 -3.53
C LEU A 112 -2.34 -12.05 -3.02
N ASP A 113 -3.31 -12.75 -3.61
CA ASP A 113 -3.69 -14.11 -3.24
C ASP A 113 -2.60 -15.12 -3.66
N GLY A 114 -1.76 -15.44 -2.68
CA GLY A 114 -0.74 -16.47 -2.76
C GLY A 114 0.58 -16.01 -3.41
N ILE A 115 1.62 -16.74 -3.05
CA ILE A 115 3.02 -16.43 -3.40
C ILE A 115 3.27 -16.37 -4.93
N LYS A 116 2.42 -17.03 -5.73
CA LYS A 116 2.52 -16.97 -7.19
C LYS A 116 2.18 -15.58 -7.73
N LYS A 117 1.12 -14.94 -7.20
CA LYS A 117 0.76 -13.57 -7.58
C LYS A 117 1.80 -12.56 -7.07
N VAL A 118 2.32 -12.75 -5.85
CA VAL A 118 3.45 -11.95 -5.33
C VAL A 118 4.65 -12.04 -6.27
N LYS A 119 5.03 -13.26 -6.70
CA LYS A 119 6.12 -13.46 -7.66
C LYS A 119 5.83 -12.77 -8.99
N SER A 120 4.61 -12.87 -9.50
CA SER A 120 4.22 -12.23 -10.78
C SER A 120 4.35 -10.72 -10.69
N PHE A 121 3.87 -10.10 -9.60
CA PHE A 121 4.01 -8.67 -9.35
C PHE A 121 5.49 -8.27 -9.27
N PHE A 122 6.29 -8.96 -8.47
CA PHE A 122 7.71 -8.65 -8.31
C PHE A 122 8.49 -8.83 -9.63
N GLN A 123 8.12 -9.82 -10.45
CA GLN A 123 8.71 -9.99 -11.79
C GLN A 123 8.37 -8.79 -12.69
N GLY A 124 7.10 -8.35 -12.71
CA GLY A 124 6.69 -7.16 -13.45
C GLY A 124 7.44 -5.90 -13.02
N VAL A 125 7.61 -5.71 -11.70
CA VAL A 125 8.42 -4.62 -11.15
C VAL A 125 9.87 -4.72 -11.61
N PHE A 126 10.48 -5.91 -11.52
CA PHE A 126 11.85 -6.13 -11.95
C PHE A 126 12.02 -5.81 -13.43
N ASP A 127 11.09 -6.23 -14.27
CA ASP A 127 11.18 -6.05 -15.72
C ASP A 127 11.18 -4.57 -16.11
N ILE A 128 10.35 -3.75 -15.49
CA ILE A 128 10.25 -2.30 -15.77
C ILE A 128 11.31 -1.45 -15.08
N LEU A 129 11.95 -1.93 -14.01
CA LEU A 129 13.01 -1.17 -13.37
C LEU A 129 14.23 -1.05 -14.29
N LYS A 130 14.79 0.14 -14.38
CA LYS A 130 16.11 0.36 -14.97
C LYS A 130 17.18 -0.36 -14.16
N LYS A 131 18.32 -0.67 -14.77
CA LYS A 131 19.48 -1.19 -14.03
C LYS A 131 19.87 -0.22 -12.89
N GLY A 132 19.99 -0.76 -11.68
CA GLY A 132 20.21 0.03 -10.46
C GLY A 132 18.96 0.77 -9.96
N GLY A 133 17.80 0.49 -10.54
CA GLY A 133 16.51 0.98 -10.03
C GLY A 133 16.08 0.28 -8.75
N SER A 134 15.31 0.96 -7.91
CA SER A 134 14.94 0.50 -6.58
C SER A 134 13.46 0.13 -6.48
N PHE A 135 13.17 -0.89 -5.68
CA PHE A 135 11.81 -1.24 -5.27
C PHE A 135 11.67 -1.14 -3.76
N CYS A 136 10.72 -0.33 -3.29
CA CYS A 136 10.40 -0.14 -1.89
C CYS A 136 8.94 -0.51 -1.66
N PHE A 137 8.68 -1.43 -0.75
CA PHE A 137 7.32 -1.84 -0.39
C PHE A 137 7.25 -2.31 1.04
N ASP A 138 6.05 -2.49 1.55
CA ASP A 138 5.84 -3.05 2.86
C ASP A 138 4.81 -4.20 2.86
N ILE A 139 4.81 -4.92 3.96
CA ILE A 139 3.77 -5.87 4.33
C ILE A 139 3.34 -5.63 5.78
N SER A 140 2.07 -5.84 6.07
CA SER A 140 1.63 -6.18 7.42
C SER A 140 2.25 -7.52 7.81
N SER A 141 2.97 -7.55 8.93
CA SER A 141 3.71 -8.73 9.36
C SER A 141 2.79 -9.87 9.78
N SER A 142 3.35 -11.09 9.84
CA SER A 142 2.63 -12.23 10.41
C SER A 142 2.24 -11.99 11.86
N TYR A 143 3.08 -11.27 12.64
CA TYR A 143 2.77 -10.89 14.02
C TYR A 143 1.54 -10.00 14.06
N LYS A 144 1.53 -8.89 13.29
CA LYS A 144 0.38 -7.98 13.27
C LYS A 144 -0.90 -8.70 12.87
N LEU A 145 -0.86 -9.46 11.77
CA LEU A 145 -2.07 -10.07 11.24
C LEU A 145 -2.61 -11.19 12.13
N LYS A 146 -1.74 -11.97 12.80
CA LYS A 146 -2.17 -13.11 13.64
C LYS A 146 -2.46 -12.73 15.09
N GLU A 147 -1.58 -11.90 15.70
CA GLU A 147 -1.65 -11.64 17.13
C GLU A 147 -2.45 -10.37 17.46
N ILE A 148 -2.48 -9.39 16.53
CA ILE A 148 -3.15 -8.11 16.79
C ILE A 148 -4.49 -8.05 16.07
N ILE A 149 -4.56 -8.43 14.79
CA ILE A 149 -5.76 -8.24 13.97
C ILE A 149 -6.71 -9.43 14.06
N ALA A 150 -6.21 -10.66 13.87
CA ALA A 150 -7.04 -11.85 13.78
C ALA A 150 -7.88 -12.07 15.04
N GLY A 151 -9.18 -12.34 14.84
CA GLY A 151 -10.11 -12.61 15.92
C GLY A 151 -10.53 -11.40 16.77
N ASN A 152 -9.99 -10.22 16.50
CA ASN A 152 -10.33 -9.01 17.23
C ASN A 152 -11.39 -8.17 16.50
N LEU A 153 -12.15 -7.43 17.29
CA LEU A 153 -13.10 -6.42 16.87
C LEU A 153 -12.54 -5.05 17.26
N PHE A 154 -12.37 -4.18 16.28
CA PHE A 154 -12.03 -2.77 16.50
C PHE A 154 -13.27 -1.92 16.28
N PHE A 155 -13.35 -0.84 17.01
CA PHE A 155 -14.46 0.09 16.98
C PHE A 155 -13.92 1.50 17.19
N GLU A 156 -14.34 2.42 16.36
CA GLU A 156 -14.05 3.85 16.52
C GLU A 156 -15.32 4.66 16.30
N ASP A 157 -15.48 5.72 17.07
CA ASP A 157 -16.62 6.62 17.01
C ASP A 157 -16.12 8.07 16.94
N TYR A 158 -16.20 8.64 15.76
CA TYR A 158 -15.91 10.05 15.48
C TYR A 158 -17.21 10.80 15.21
N ASP A 159 -17.20 12.13 15.29
CA ASP A 159 -18.40 12.96 15.07
C ASP A 159 -19.09 12.71 13.71
N GLU A 160 -18.31 12.42 12.67
CA GLU A 160 -18.78 12.25 11.29
C GLU A 160 -18.76 10.79 10.82
N LEU A 161 -18.08 9.90 11.54
CA LEU A 161 -17.84 8.51 11.14
C LEU A 161 -17.80 7.59 12.34
N THR A 162 -18.65 6.59 12.36
CA THR A 162 -18.54 5.44 13.27
C THR A 162 -18.26 4.20 12.44
N TYR A 163 -17.34 3.33 12.87
CA TYR A 163 -17.12 2.06 12.20
C TYR A 163 -16.85 0.91 13.16
N PHE A 164 -17.19 -0.29 12.68
CA PHE A 164 -16.85 -1.57 13.29
C PHE A 164 -15.96 -2.33 12.31
N TRP A 165 -14.88 -2.90 12.81
CA TRP A 165 -13.94 -3.68 12.02
C TRP A 165 -13.76 -5.03 12.69
N GLN A 166 -14.49 -6.04 12.19
CA GLN A 166 -14.43 -7.42 12.66
C GLN A 166 -13.47 -8.24 11.82
N ASN A 167 -12.65 -9.07 12.48
CA ASN A 167 -11.62 -9.85 11.83
C ASN A 167 -11.73 -11.33 12.15
N SER A 168 -11.44 -12.16 11.16
CA SER A 168 -11.39 -13.61 11.32
C SER A 168 -10.20 -14.22 10.60
N TYR A 169 -9.55 -15.20 11.21
CA TYR A 169 -8.42 -15.92 10.63
C TYR A 169 -8.90 -17.13 9.83
N ASP A 170 -8.49 -17.23 8.58
CA ASP A 170 -8.65 -18.39 7.72
C ASP A 170 -7.35 -19.21 7.68
N ALA A 171 -7.30 -20.30 8.45
CA ALA A 171 -6.09 -21.13 8.54
C ALA A 171 -5.78 -21.90 7.24
N GLN A 172 -6.79 -22.18 6.40
CA GLN A 172 -6.58 -22.89 5.14
C GLN A 172 -5.89 -22.01 4.10
N LYS A 173 -6.28 -20.74 4.07
CA LYS A 173 -5.70 -19.75 3.15
C LYS A 173 -4.53 -18.98 3.74
N ASN A 174 -4.25 -19.14 5.05
CA ASN A 174 -3.29 -18.32 5.79
C ASN A 174 -3.56 -16.82 5.57
N SER A 175 -4.80 -16.40 5.83
CA SER A 175 -5.27 -15.03 5.59
C SER A 175 -6.14 -14.52 6.72
N VAL A 176 -6.31 -13.21 6.80
CA VAL A 176 -7.29 -12.55 7.67
C VAL A 176 -8.37 -11.94 6.79
N ASN A 177 -9.61 -12.31 7.05
CA ASN A 177 -10.79 -11.68 6.48
C ASN A 177 -11.22 -10.54 7.40
N MET A 178 -11.44 -9.38 6.82
CA MET A 178 -11.80 -8.13 7.48
C MET A 178 -13.19 -7.71 6.99
N GLU A 179 -14.14 -7.60 7.90
CA GLU A 179 -15.47 -7.09 7.63
C GLU A 179 -15.62 -5.74 8.33
N LEU A 180 -15.76 -4.69 7.54
CA LEU A 180 -15.89 -3.32 8.04
C LEU A 180 -17.31 -2.82 7.77
N CYS A 181 -17.93 -2.26 8.78
CA CYS A 181 -19.24 -1.63 8.69
C CYS A 181 -19.09 -0.17 9.08
N PHE A 182 -19.40 0.72 8.16
CA PHE A 182 -19.27 2.16 8.33
C PHE A 182 -20.63 2.83 8.43
N PHE A 183 -20.71 3.85 9.29
CA PHE A 183 -21.84 4.76 9.40
C PHE A 183 -21.29 6.18 9.25
N VAL A 184 -21.57 6.81 8.12
CA VAL A 184 -21.11 8.16 7.79
C VAL A 184 -22.26 9.14 7.95
N ARG A 185 -22.06 10.20 8.75
CA ARG A 185 -23.05 11.22 9.02
C ARG A 185 -23.15 12.20 7.86
N ASP A 186 -24.37 12.41 7.34
CA ASP A 186 -24.66 13.43 6.32
C ASP A 186 -24.88 14.82 6.95
N LYS A 187 -24.98 15.86 6.12
CA LYS A 187 -25.22 17.25 6.52
C LYS A 187 -26.55 17.46 7.28
N ASN A 188 -27.47 16.51 7.20
CA ASN A 188 -28.77 16.56 7.87
C ASN A 188 -28.77 15.75 9.18
N GLY A 189 -27.62 15.21 9.58
CA GLY A 189 -27.47 14.39 10.77
C GLY A 189 -27.96 12.95 10.64
N ARG A 190 -28.23 12.47 9.42
CA ARG A 190 -28.59 11.07 9.15
C ARG A 190 -27.32 10.28 8.85
N TYR A 191 -27.36 8.98 9.10
CA TYR A 191 -26.24 8.09 8.82
C TYR A 191 -26.49 7.27 7.56
N GLU A 192 -25.53 7.30 6.65
CA GLU A 192 -25.42 6.36 5.53
C GLU A 192 -24.57 5.18 5.98
N ARG A 193 -25.08 3.95 5.85
CA ARG A 193 -24.35 2.73 6.13
C ARG A 193 -23.81 2.14 4.83
N PHE A 194 -22.55 1.69 4.87
CA PHE A 194 -21.99 0.80 3.87
C PHE A 194 -21.05 -0.22 4.52
N ASP A 195 -20.85 -1.34 3.86
CA ASP A 195 -20.03 -2.44 4.34
C ASP A 195 -18.91 -2.69 3.32
N GLU A 196 -17.70 -2.98 3.83
CA GLU A 196 -16.53 -3.34 3.02
C GLU A 196 -15.98 -4.69 3.50
N ARG A 197 -15.40 -5.44 2.57
CA ARG A 197 -14.75 -6.71 2.86
C ARG A 197 -13.39 -6.76 2.25
N HIS A 198 -12.39 -7.08 3.06
CA HIS A 198 -11.01 -7.22 2.64
C HIS A 198 -10.45 -8.55 3.08
N THR A 199 -9.50 -9.08 2.32
CA THR A 199 -8.74 -10.26 2.70
C THR A 199 -7.27 -9.94 2.55
N GLN A 200 -6.51 -10.07 3.63
CA GLN A 200 -5.07 -9.96 3.62
C GLN A 200 -4.41 -11.31 3.84
N PHE A 201 -3.53 -11.69 2.92
CA PHE A 201 -2.76 -12.93 2.98
C PHE A 201 -1.50 -12.71 3.81
N ILE A 202 -1.17 -13.71 4.63
CA ILE A 202 -0.06 -13.63 5.58
C ILE A 202 1.19 -14.20 4.91
N TYR A 203 2.21 -13.35 4.80
CA TYR A 203 3.52 -13.71 4.28
C TYR A 203 4.58 -13.53 5.36
N ARG A 204 5.53 -14.48 5.42
CA ARG A 204 6.70 -14.34 6.29
C ARG A 204 7.78 -13.56 5.55
N GLN A 205 8.63 -12.87 6.33
CA GLN A 205 9.74 -12.09 5.79
C GLN A 205 10.67 -12.94 4.90
N ASP A 206 11.02 -14.14 5.35
CA ASP A 206 11.94 -15.05 4.63
C ASP A 206 11.33 -15.55 3.29
N GLU A 207 10.00 -15.76 3.25
CA GLU A 207 9.30 -16.11 2.01
C GLU A 207 9.39 -14.98 0.98
N ILE A 208 9.12 -13.74 1.40
CA ILE A 208 9.22 -12.56 0.55
C ILE A 208 10.65 -12.37 0.04
N VAL A 209 11.66 -12.43 0.93
CA VAL A 209 13.07 -12.34 0.55
C VAL A 209 13.47 -13.44 -0.43
N SER A 210 12.97 -14.68 -0.25
CA SER A 210 13.22 -15.78 -1.17
C SER A 210 12.67 -15.50 -2.57
N VAL A 211 11.44 -14.93 -2.65
CA VAL A 211 10.83 -14.55 -3.93
C VAL A 211 11.62 -13.44 -4.62
N LEU A 212 12.00 -12.40 -3.89
CA LEU A 212 12.81 -11.29 -4.43
C LEU A 212 14.12 -11.79 -5.03
N ARG A 213 14.84 -12.67 -4.33
CA ARG A 213 16.09 -13.28 -4.83
C ARG A 213 15.86 -14.13 -6.09
N LYS A 214 14.79 -14.92 -6.12
CA LYS A 214 14.43 -15.75 -7.29
C LYS A 214 14.05 -14.93 -8.52
N VAL A 215 13.52 -13.74 -8.33
CA VAL A 215 13.23 -12.79 -9.42
C VAL A 215 14.51 -12.12 -9.94
N GLY A 216 15.53 -11.95 -9.09
CA GLY A 216 16.81 -11.36 -9.48
C GLY A 216 17.18 -10.08 -8.71
N PHE A 217 16.36 -9.65 -7.75
CA PHE A 217 16.70 -8.50 -6.92
C PHE A 217 17.93 -8.75 -6.06
N SER A 218 18.75 -7.73 -5.93
CA SER A 218 19.94 -7.66 -5.09
C SER A 218 19.77 -6.62 -3.97
N ASP A 219 20.76 -6.52 -3.07
CA ASP A 219 20.77 -5.55 -1.95
C ASP A 219 19.41 -5.48 -1.24
N ILE A 220 18.88 -6.67 -0.86
CA ILE A 220 17.57 -6.76 -0.18
C ILE A 220 17.76 -6.41 1.28
N ARG A 221 17.15 -5.31 1.72
CA ARG A 221 17.17 -4.82 3.09
C ARG A 221 15.76 -4.80 3.65
N CYS A 222 15.63 -5.13 4.94
CA CYS A 222 14.36 -5.17 5.66
C CYS A 222 14.46 -4.27 6.90
N PHE A 223 13.41 -3.48 7.12
CA PHE A 223 13.36 -2.46 8.15
C PHE A 223 12.05 -2.53 8.94
N ASP A 224 12.06 -2.01 10.16
CA ASP A 224 10.86 -1.79 10.95
C ASP A 224 10.16 -0.51 10.50
N CYS A 225 8.99 -0.65 9.90
CA CYS A 225 8.03 0.42 9.58
C CYS A 225 8.64 1.74 9.05
N TYR A 226 9.33 1.70 7.89
CA TYR A 226 9.92 2.91 7.27
C TYR A 226 10.91 3.68 8.16
N THR A 227 11.57 2.98 9.08
CA THR A 227 12.67 3.49 9.90
C THR A 227 14.00 2.88 9.46
N GLU A 228 15.12 3.27 10.07
CA GLU A 228 16.42 2.61 9.87
C GLU A 228 16.64 1.44 10.85
N GLU A 229 15.63 1.15 11.69
CA GLU A 229 15.72 0.08 12.68
C GLU A 229 15.54 -1.30 12.03
N PRO A 230 16.22 -2.33 12.56
CA PRO A 230 16.06 -3.69 12.07
C PRO A 230 14.69 -4.27 12.46
N VAL A 231 14.23 -5.22 11.68
CA VAL A 231 13.01 -6.00 11.98
C VAL A 231 13.19 -6.77 13.27
N ARG A 232 12.18 -6.75 14.14
CA ARG A 232 12.07 -7.46 15.42
C ARG A 232 10.94 -8.48 15.37
N GLU A 233 10.86 -9.36 16.36
CA GLU A 233 9.79 -10.37 16.44
C GLU A 233 8.37 -9.75 16.46
N ASN A 234 8.24 -8.60 17.11
CA ASN A 234 6.98 -7.86 17.25
C ASN A 234 6.83 -6.70 16.26
N THR A 235 7.66 -6.61 15.23
CA THR A 235 7.49 -5.63 14.16
C THR A 235 6.13 -5.82 13.48
N GLU A 236 5.31 -4.78 13.47
CA GLU A 236 3.96 -4.83 12.89
C GLU A 236 3.96 -4.66 11.37
N ARG A 237 4.87 -3.85 10.84
CA ARG A 237 5.01 -3.55 9.42
C ARG A 237 6.47 -3.73 9.00
N ILE A 238 6.70 -4.60 8.04
CA ILE A 238 8.05 -4.84 7.52
C ILE A 238 8.20 -4.10 6.20
N THR A 239 9.14 -3.17 6.14
CA THR A 239 9.48 -2.44 4.93
C THR A 239 10.66 -3.10 4.23
N PHE A 240 10.54 -3.32 2.93
CA PHE A 240 11.57 -3.90 2.08
C PHE A 240 12.09 -2.85 1.11
N VAL A 241 13.41 -2.83 0.94
CA VAL A 241 14.08 -2.07 -0.11
C VAL A 241 15.03 -3.02 -0.85
N CYS A 242 14.94 -3.06 -2.16
CA CYS A 242 15.83 -3.88 -2.98
C CYS A 242 16.16 -3.19 -4.31
N VAL A 243 17.20 -3.67 -4.99
CA VAL A 243 17.76 -3.07 -6.20
C VAL A 243 17.80 -4.11 -7.33
N LYS A 244 17.50 -3.65 -8.56
CA LYS A 244 17.68 -4.43 -9.80
C LYS A 244 19.13 -4.46 -10.25
#